data_7be7634f5c409bb35935ef4ab8550e1d
#
_entry.id   7be7634f5c409bb35935ef4ab8550e1d
#
_cell.length_a   1.000
_cell.length_b   1.000
_cell.length_c   1.000
_cell.angle_alpha   90.00
_cell.angle_beta   90.00
_cell.angle_gamma   90.00
#
_symmetry.space_group_name_H-M   'P 1'
#
loop_
_entity.id
_entity.type
_entity.pdbx_description
1 polymer ?
#
loop_
_entity_poly.entity_id
_entity_poly.type
_entity_poly.pdbx_seq_one_letter_code
_entity_poly.pdbx_strand_id
1 'polypeptide(L)'
;MKSIKDVSLPLFEIIYFFLIAFLTIIYSYPLIINLSEMFFGLPWDSLGGIWNFWWLKFSYLNNISFYIHTYLSYPTGYNLSNNPYPYLFNLTGFLLTYFTNEVAAFNIIKLISFPILALTAYFLIFYITKHRPISAIIGLVYAFSPFHVIHNMAHFANLYWLPLAILFLLKLLREGGYRNAILFGLFWGFTFVDNTYYAYFGGLLIPV
;
A
#
# COMPACT_ATOMS: atom_id res chain seq x y z
N MET A 1 37.05 15.84 -0.15
CA MET A 1 37.08 14.47 -0.74
C MET A 1 35.71 13.83 -0.47
N LYS A 2 34.83 13.75 -1.47
CA LYS A 2 33.57 12.97 -1.35
C LYS A 2 33.99 11.50 -1.33
N SER A 3 33.65 10.81 -0.23
CA SER A 3 33.92 9.38 -0.07
C SER A 3 33.18 8.59 -1.15
N ILE A 4 33.84 7.61 -1.74
CA ILE A 4 33.28 6.62 -2.70
C ILE A 4 32.02 5.92 -2.14
N LYS A 5 31.74 6.04 -0.83
CA LYS A 5 30.54 5.51 -0.17
C LYS A 5 29.24 6.22 -0.56
N ASP A 6 29.29 7.43 -1.11
CA ASP A 6 28.05 8.21 -1.42
C ASP A 6 27.47 7.94 -2.80
N VAL A 7 28.23 7.34 -3.71
CA VAL A 7 27.78 7.04 -5.09
C VAL A 7 27.03 5.71 -5.21
N SER A 8 27.14 4.83 -4.21
CA SER A 8 26.52 3.49 -4.23
C SER A 8 25.13 3.42 -3.57
N LEU A 9 24.63 4.53 -3.03
CA LEU A 9 23.36 4.55 -2.30
C LEU A 9 22.15 4.13 -3.17
N PRO A 10 21.91 4.75 -4.34
CA PRO A 10 20.71 4.40 -5.14
C PRO A 10 20.77 3.00 -5.74
N LEU A 11 21.96 2.44 -6.02
CA LEU A 11 22.10 1.13 -6.63
C LEU A 11 21.67 -0.01 -5.68
N PHE A 12 22.03 0.09 -4.39
CA PHE A 12 21.64 -0.92 -3.41
C PHE A 12 20.10 -0.99 -3.26
N GLU A 13 19.44 0.16 -3.13
CA GLU A 13 18.00 0.25 -2.97
C GLU A 13 17.26 -0.24 -4.23
N ILE A 14 17.80 0.03 -5.41
CA ILE A 14 17.26 -0.47 -6.68
C ILE A 14 17.39 -2.00 -6.74
N ILE A 15 18.57 -2.55 -6.43
CA ILE A 15 18.78 -4.01 -6.41
C ILE A 15 17.87 -4.65 -5.36
N TYR A 16 17.75 -4.06 -4.18
CA TYR A 16 16.89 -4.56 -3.13
C TYR A 16 15.42 -4.59 -3.56
N PHE A 17 14.92 -3.52 -4.19
CA PHE A 17 13.55 -3.47 -4.74
C PHE A 17 13.30 -4.62 -5.73
N PHE A 18 14.19 -4.80 -6.70
CA PHE A 18 14.03 -5.86 -7.70
C PHE A 18 14.20 -7.26 -7.11
N LEU A 19 15.04 -7.44 -6.10
CA LEU A 19 15.14 -8.70 -5.38
C LEU A 19 13.80 -9.05 -4.68
N ILE A 20 13.19 -8.09 -3.99
CA ILE A 20 11.89 -8.30 -3.34
C ILE A 20 10.79 -8.54 -4.39
N ALA A 21 10.80 -7.82 -5.50
CA ALA A 21 9.87 -8.07 -6.60
C ALA A 21 10.02 -9.48 -7.16
N PHE A 22 11.24 -9.96 -7.35
CA PHE A 22 11.52 -11.33 -7.78
C PHE A 22 11.04 -12.38 -6.77
N LEU A 23 11.29 -12.16 -5.47
CA LEU A 23 10.76 -13.03 -4.41
C LEU A 23 9.22 -13.02 -4.38
N THR A 24 8.60 -11.88 -4.65
CA THR A 24 7.14 -11.77 -4.75
C THR A 24 6.59 -12.58 -5.92
N ILE A 25 7.29 -12.58 -7.07
CA ILE A 25 6.92 -13.40 -8.24
C ILE A 25 6.97 -14.89 -7.89
N ILE A 26 8.03 -15.34 -7.24
CA ILE A 26 8.18 -16.75 -6.81
C ILE A 26 7.08 -17.10 -5.80
N TYR A 27 6.88 -16.26 -4.81
CA TYR A 27 5.88 -16.45 -3.76
C TYR A 27 4.44 -16.52 -4.31
N SER A 28 4.15 -15.73 -5.34
CA SER A 28 2.80 -15.63 -5.91
C SER A 28 2.50 -16.70 -6.98
N TYR A 29 3.43 -17.61 -7.29
CA TYR A 29 3.15 -18.69 -8.23
C TYR A 29 2.05 -19.64 -7.70
N PRO A 30 1.04 -20.07 -8.50
CA PRO A 30 0.85 -19.81 -9.94
C PRO A 30 0.06 -18.55 -10.32
N LEU A 31 -0.30 -17.69 -9.36
CA LEU A 31 -1.10 -16.49 -9.61
C LEU A 31 -0.47 -15.58 -10.67
N ILE A 32 0.86 -15.40 -10.61
CA ILE A 32 1.58 -14.48 -11.51
C ILE A 32 1.38 -14.79 -13.01
N ILE A 33 1.10 -16.02 -13.35
CA ILE A 33 0.82 -16.45 -14.73
C ILE A 33 -0.69 -16.49 -15.04
N ASN A 34 -1.54 -16.28 -14.04
CA ASN A 34 -3.01 -16.31 -14.14
C ASN A 34 -3.65 -15.07 -13.52
N LEU A 35 -3.03 -13.91 -13.72
CA LEU A 35 -3.42 -12.64 -13.06
C LEU A 35 -4.88 -12.24 -13.30
N SER A 36 -5.46 -12.62 -14.44
CA SER A 36 -6.82 -12.25 -14.82
C SER A 36 -7.90 -13.24 -14.36
N GLU A 37 -7.49 -14.44 -13.92
CA GLU A 37 -8.41 -15.55 -13.62
C GLU A 37 -8.39 -15.95 -12.14
N MET A 38 -7.26 -15.75 -11.48
CA MET A 38 -7.08 -16.03 -10.06
C MET A 38 -6.90 -14.71 -9.30
N PHE A 39 -7.28 -14.66 -8.04
CA PHE A 39 -6.99 -13.48 -7.19
C PHE A 39 -6.14 -13.87 -5.98
N PHE A 40 -5.37 -12.91 -5.52
CA PHE A 40 -4.46 -13.07 -4.39
C PHE A 40 -5.22 -12.94 -3.06
N GLY A 41 -5.00 -13.91 -2.17
CA GLY A 41 -5.50 -13.86 -0.80
C GLY A 41 -6.83 -14.58 -0.57
N LEU A 42 -7.44 -14.31 0.60
CA LEU A 42 -8.71 -14.91 0.98
C LEU A 42 -9.89 -14.21 0.31
N PRO A 43 -11.00 -14.92 0.00
CA PRO A 43 -12.09 -14.39 -0.83
C PRO A 43 -12.86 -13.23 -0.20
N TRP A 44 -12.90 -13.13 1.12
CA TRP A 44 -13.76 -12.20 1.86
C TRP A 44 -13.68 -10.75 1.35
N ASP A 45 -12.81 -9.93 1.95
CA ASP A 45 -12.67 -8.51 1.57
C ASP A 45 -11.93 -8.29 0.24
N SER A 46 -11.22 -9.31 -0.27
CA SER A 46 -10.58 -9.23 -1.58
C SER A 46 -11.60 -9.09 -2.71
N LEU A 47 -12.70 -9.85 -2.64
CA LEU A 47 -13.80 -9.73 -3.59
C LEU A 47 -14.48 -8.35 -3.50
N GLY A 48 -14.58 -7.80 -2.29
CA GLY A 48 -15.07 -6.43 -2.10
C GLY A 48 -14.19 -5.38 -2.79
N GLY A 49 -12.85 -5.55 -2.75
CA GLY A 49 -11.91 -4.68 -3.46
C GLY A 49 -12.07 -4.77 -4.98
N ILE A 50 -12.17 -5.99 -5.53
CA ILE A 50 -12.42 -6.22 -6.97
C ILE A 50 -13.76 -5.63 -7.39
N TRP A 51 -14.81 -5.86 -6.59
CA TRP A 51 -16.14 -5.27 -6.80
C TRP A 51 -16.07 -3.73 -6.84
N ASN A 52 -15.33 -3.10 -5.95
CA ASN A 52 -15.20 -1.65 -5.91
C ASN A 52 -14.57 -1.09 -7.20
N PHE A 53 -13.58 -1.78 -7.78
CA PHE A 53 -12.99 -1.36 -9.05
C PHE A 53 -14.01 -1.39 -10.20
N TRP A 54 -14.77 -2.48 -10.28
CA TRP A 54 -15.86 -2.61 -11.24
C TRP A 54 -16.92 -1.53 -11.01
N TRP A 55 -17.35 -1.34 -9.75
CA TRP A 55 -18.37 -0.36 -9.39
C TRP A 55 -17.95 1.07 -9.73
N LEU A 56 -16.72 1.47 -9.44
CA LEU A 56 -16.20 2.78 -9.81
C LEU A 56 -16.25 3.01 -11.32
N LYS A 57 -15.80 2.02 -12.10
CA LYS A 57 -15.83 2.07 -13.56
C LYS A 57 -17.26 2.13 -14.10
N PHE A 58 -18.14 1.28 -13.59
CA PHE A 58 -19.54 1.26 -13.95
C PHE A 58 -20.25 2.57 -13.62
N SER A 59 -20.03 3.10 -12.43
CA SER A 59 -20.61 4.37 -11.98
C SER A 59 -20.15 5.55 -12.84
N TYR A 60 -18.85 5.60 -13.14
CA TYR A 60 -18.28 6.62 -14.00
C TYR A 60 -18.89 6.60 -15.41
N LEU A 61 -18.97 5.42 -16.03
CA LEU A 61 -19.49 5.27 -17.38
C LEU A 61 -21.00 5.56 -17.48
N ASN A 62 -21.75 5.33 -16.40
CA ASN A 62 -23.20 5.53 -16.37
C ASN A 62 -23.62 6.87 -15.72
N ASN A 63 -22.67 7.73 -15.32
CA ASN A 63 -22.93 9.01 -14.67
C ASN A 63 -23.79 8.89 -13.40
N ILE A 64 -23.56 7.84 -12.59
CA ILE A 64 -24.23 7.62 -11.31
C ILE A 64 -23.26 7.80 -10.14
N SER A 65 -23.80 8.05 -8.94
CA SER A 65 -22.98 8.22 -7.74
C SER A 65 -22.24 6.93 -7.39
N PHE A 66 -20.93 7.01 -7.23
CA PHE A 66 -20.12 5.87 -6.79
C PHE A 66 -20.25 5.58 -5.28
N TYR A 67 -20.79 6.51 -4.48
CA TYR A 67 -21.03 6.31 -3.05
C TYR A 67 -22.22 5.40 -2.74
N ILE A 68 -23.17 5.26 -3.66
CA ILE A 68 -24.40 4.47 -3.45
C ILE A 68 -24.36 3.26 -4.37
N HIS A 69 -24.06 2.10 -3.81
CA HIS A 69 -24.06 0.82 -4.51
C HIS A 69 -25.50 0.32 -4.65
N THR A 70 -26.11 0.58 -5.79
CA THR A 70 -27.52 0.19 -6.04
C THR A 70 -27.72 -1.30 -6.21
N TYR A 71 -26.66 -2.06 -6.52
CA TYR A 71 -26.69 -3.52 -6.67
C TYR A 71 -26.46 -4.28 -5.35
N LEU A 72 -26.08 -3.57 -4.27
CA LEU A 72 -25.95 -4.15 -2.95
C LEU A 72 -27.12 -3.68 -2.08
N SER A 73 -27.61 -4.55 -1.19
CA SER A 73 -28.69 -4.25 -0.24
C SER A 73 -29.98 -3.73 -0.92
N TYR A 74 -30.37 -4.37 -2.04
CA TYR A 74 -31.60 -4.01 -2.75
C TYR A 74 -32.84 -4.09 -1.83
N PRO A 75 -33.82 -3.15 -1.92
CA PRO A 75 -33.92 -2.03 -2.87
C PRO A 75 -33.24 -0.73 -2.40
N THR A 76 -32.76 -0.65 -1.15
CA THR A 76 -32.26 0.60 -0.53
C THR A 76 -30.89 1.03 -1.03
N GLY A 77 -30.11 0.09 -1.55
CA GLY A 77 -28.71 0.30 -1.87
C GLY A 77 -27.80 0.33 -0.62
N TYR A 78 -26.52 0.30 -0.84
CA TYR A 78 -25.50 0.40 0.22
C TYR A 78 -24.72 1.71 0.08
N ASN A 79 -24.75 2.53 1.14
CA ASN A 79 -24.06 3.82 1.13
C ASN A 79 -22.66 3.70 1.72
N LEU A 80 -21.64 3.93 0.89
CA LEU A 80 -20.23 3.88 1.27
C LEU A 80 -19.76 5.08 2.08
N SER A 81 -20.48 6.22 2.06
CA SER A 81 -20.00 7.46 2.70
C SER A 81 -19.78 7.33 4.21
N ASN A 82 -20.41 6.35 4.85
CA ASN A 82 -20.33 6.10 6.28
C ASN A 82 -19.34 5.01 6.68
N ASN A 83 -18.60 4.46 5.71
CA ASN A 83 -17.68 3.35 5.96
C ASN A 83 -16.24 3.74 5.61
N PRO A 84 -15.25 3.15 6.30
CA PRO A 84 -13.85 3.27 5.90
C PRO A 84 -13.68 2.73 4.48
N TYR A 85 -13.24 3.59 3.57
CA TYR A 85 -13.07 3.25 2.17
C TYR A 85 -11.64 3.55 1.74
N PRO A 86 -10.90 2.57 1.20
CA PRO A 86 -9.51 2.78 0.80
C PRO A 86 -9.45 3.55 -0.53
N TYR A 87 -9.51 4.87 -0.46
CA TYR A 87 -9.67 5.73 -1.63
C TYR A 87 -8.53 5.62 -2.64
N LEU A 88 -7.26 5.67 -2.19
CA LEU A 88 -6.12 5.61 -3.11
C LEU A 88 -5.99 4.22 -3.74
N PHE A 89 -6.26 3.16 -2.96
CA PHE A 89 -6.31 1.79 -3.47
C PHE A 89 -7.36 1.65 -4.57
N ASN A 90 -8.59 2.11 -4.29
CA ASN A 90 -9.70 2.00 -5.24
C ASN A 90 -9.50 2.89 -6.47
N LEU A 91 -8.98 4.11 -6.31
CA LEU A 91 -8.64 4.98 -7.43
C LEU A 91 -7.55 4.36 -8.33
N THR A 92 -6.51 3.80 -7.73
CA THR A 92 -5.43 3.13 -8.47
C THR A 92 -5.98 1.91 -9.23
N GLY A 93 -6.80 1.10 -8.57
CA GLY A 93 -7.46 -0.05 -9.20
C GLY A 93 -8.37 0.35 -10.35
N PHE A 94 -9.22 1.35 -10.13
CA PHE A 94 -10.09 1.90 -11.17
C PHE A 94 -9.29 2.33 -12.41
N LEU A 95 -8.19 3.06 -12.24
CA LEU A 95 -7.35 3.48 -13.36
C LEU A 95 -6.72 2.29 -14.09
N LEU A 96 -6.28 1.27 -13.36
CA LEU A 96 -5.72 0.06 -13.95
C LEU A 96 -6.75 -0.75 -14.75
N THR A 97 -8.05 -0.68 -14.40
CA THR A 97 -9.11 -1.39 -15.16
C THR A 97 -9.32 -0.87 -16.59
N TYR A 98 -8.71 0.23 -16.97
CA TYR A 98 -8.68 0.66 -18.37
C TYR A 98 -7.66 -0.10 -19.22
N PHE A 99 -6.68 -0.74 -18.59
CA PHE A 99 -5.61 -1.49 -19.26
C PHE A 99 -5.72 -3.00 -19.04
N THR A 100 -6.50 -3.44 -18.04
CA THR A 100 -6.67 -4.85 -17.69
C THR A 100 -8.06 -5.08 -17.08
N ASN A 101 -8.38 -6.30 -16.66
CA ASN A 101 -9.62 -6.56 -15.92
C ASN A 101 -9.47 -6.25 -14.42
N GLU A 102 -10.58 -6.23 -13.69
CA GLU A 102 -10.64 -5.86 -12.27
C GLU A 102 -9.82 -6.81 -11.39
N VAL A 103 -9.79 -8.10 -11.73
CA VAL A 103 -9.03 -9.14 -11.02
C VAL A 103 -7.54 -8.91 -11.18
N ALA A 104 -7.07 -8.71 -12.41
CA ALA A 104 -5.66 -8.42 -12.67
C ALA A 104 -5.23 -7.08 -12.08
N ALA A 105 -6.07 -6.04 -12.15
CA ALA A 105 -5.80 -4.75 -11.50
C ALA A 105 -5.59 -4.92 -9.99
N PHE A 106 -6.45 -5.70 -9.33
CA PHE A 106 -6.31 -6.03 -7.92
C PHE A 106 -4.99 -6.74 -7.62
N ASN A 107 -4.68 -7.79 -8.38
CA ASN A 107 -3.46 -8.57 -8.21
C ASN A 107 -2.19 -7.73 -8.43
N ILE A 108 -2.16 -6.88 -9.45
CA ILE A 108 -1.02 -5.99 -9.73
C ILE A 108 -0.73 -5.08 -8.53
N ILE A 109 -1.76 -4.43 -7.97
CA ILE A 109 -1.59 -3.57 -6.79
C ILE A 109 -1.06 -4.39 -5.62
N LYS A 110 -1.63 -5.56 -5.38
CA LYS A 110 -1.22 -6.45 -4.29
C LYS A 110 0.22 -6.92 -4.42
N LEU A 111 0.62 -7.36 -5.59
CA LEU A 111 1.97 -7.85 -5.81
C LEU A 111 3.01 -6.73 -5.73
N ILE A 112 2.72 -5.54 -6.26
CA ILE A 112 3.63 -4.41 -6.20
C ILE A 112 3.73 -3.82 -4.78
N SER A 113 2.75 -4.05 -3.93
CA SER A 113 2.78 -3.59 -2.53
C SER A 113 3.92 -4.23 -1.74
N PHE A 114 4.33 -5.47 -2.02
CA PHE A 114 5.42 -6.15 -1.32
C PHE A 114 6.77 -5.43 -1.46
N PRO A 115 7.29 -5.17 -2.67
CA PRO A 115 8.57 -4.48 -2.81
C PRO A 115 8.50 -3.02 -2.32
N ILE A 116 7.37 -2.33 -2.48
CA ILE A 116 7.21 -0.97 -1.95
C ILE A 116 7.24 -1.00 -0.42
N LEU A 117 6.51 -1.93 0.20
CA LEU A 117 6.45 -2.07 1.66
C LEU A 117 7.82 -2.39 2.25
N ALA A 118 8.57 -3.33 1.63
CA ALA A 118 9.92 -3.66 2.03
C ALA A 118 10.86 -2.45 1.96
N LEU A 119 10.76 -1.68 0.87
CA LEU A 119 11.61 -0.51 0.65
C LEU A 119 11.30 0.62 1.62
N THR A 120 10.04 0.89 1.90
CA THR A 120 9.65 1.96 2.84
C THR A 120 10.03 1.62 4.28
N ALA A 121 9.85 0.38 4.70
CA ALA A 121 10.33 -0.11 5.99
C ALA A 121 11.86 -0.09 6.06
N TYR A 122 12.56 -0.48 4.98
CA TYR A 122 14.02 -0.34 4.89
C TYR A 122 14.47 1.09 5.15
N PHE A 123 13.85 2.10 4.50
CA PHE A 123 14.24 3.49 4.71
C PHE A 123 14.04 3.95 6.15
N LEU A 124 12.95 3.56 6.79
CA LEU A 124 12.69 3.86 8.20
C LEU A 124 13.78 3.26 9.09
N ILE A 125 14.04 1.97 8.96
CA ILE A 125 15.02 1.25 9.79
C ILE A 125 16.45 1.74 9.50
N PHE A 126 16.77 2.03 8.23
CA PHE A 126 18.08 2.60 7.88
C PHE A 126 18.29 3.99 8.46
N TYR A 127 17.25 4.81 8.53
CA TYR A 127 17.34 6.11 9.21
C TYR A 127 17.70 5.94 10.70
N ILE A 128 17.15 4.92 11.37
CA ILE A 128 17.36 4.66 12.79
C ILE A 128 18.73 4.03 13.05
N THR A 129 19.06 2.98 12.30
CA THR A 129 20.20 2.08 12.59
C THR A 129 21.47 2.44 11.85
N LYS A 130 21.36 3.13 10.72
CA LYS A 130 22.45 3.40 9.75
C LYS A 130 23.12 2.13 9.21
N HIS A 131 22.45 0.97 9.31
CA HIS A 131 23.01 -0.34 8.97
C HIS A 131 22.17 -1.01 7.87
N ARG A 132 22.67 -0.99 6.61
CA ARG A 132 21.96 -1.48 5.41
C ARG A 132 21.48 -2.93 5.50
N PRO A 133 22.33 -3.94 5.85
CA PRO A 133 21.89 -5.33 5.90
C PRO A 133 20.75 -5.56 6.91
N ILE A 134 20.82 -4.98 8.11
CA ILE A 134 19.77 -5.08 9.11
C ILE A 134 18.48 -4.47 8.59
N SER A 135 18.57 -3.29 7.97
CA SER A 135 17.41 -2.59 7.40
C SER A 135 16.73 -3.39 6.28
N ALA A 136 17.53 -4.03 5.43
CA ALA A 136 17.02 -4.89 4.37
C ALA A 136 16.31 -6.14 4.91
N ILE A 137 16.89 -6.80 5.92
CA ILE A 137 16.26 -7.96 6.56
C ILE A 137 14.94 -7.56 7.23
N ILE A 138 14.91 -6.47 7.99
CA ILE A 138 13.69 -6.01 8.65
C ILE A 138 12.63 -5.59 7.63
N GLY A 139 13.02 -4.90 6.55
CA GLY A 139 12.13 -4.55 5.45
C GLY A 139 11.50 -5.80 4.79
N LEU A 140 12.31 -6.84 4.53
CA LEU A 140 11.84 -8.12 4.01
C LEU A 140 10.84 -8.78 4.97
N VAL A 141 11.18 -8.89 6.26
CA VAL A 141 10.31 -9.48 7.29
C VAL A 141 9.00 -8.71 7.41
N TYR A 142 9.04 -7.38 7.32
CA TYR A 142 7.86 -6.54 7.38
C TYR A 142 6.94 -6.77 6.17
N ALA A 143 7.50 -6.80 4.96
CA ALA A 143 6.74 -7.01 3.73
C ALA A 143 6.10 -8.42 3.65
N PHE A 144 6.84 -9.46 4.06
CA PHE A 144 6.35 -10.84 4.06
C PHE A 144 5.85 -11.29 5.44
N SER A 145 5.48 -10.35 6.31
CA SER A 145 4.89 -10.69 7.60
C SER A 145 3.61 -11.51 7.41
N PRO A 146 3.32 -12.48 8.30
CA PRO A 146 2.09 -13.26 8.23
C PRO A 146 0.84 -12.40 8.16
N PHE A 147 0.86 -11.24 8.81
CA PHE A 147 -0.22 -10.29 8.77
C PHE A 147 -0.48 -9.78 7.34
N HIS A 148 0.55 -9.29 6.63
CA HIS A 148 0.41 -8.77 5.26
C HIS A 148 0.07 -9.87 4.26
N VAL A 149 0.60 -11.08 4.47
CA VAL A 149 0.37 -12.24 3.61
C VAL A 149 -1.06 -12.78 3.74
N ILE A 150 -1.55 -12.96 4.98
CA ILE A 150 -2.84 -13.60 5.26
C ILE A 150 -3.99 -12.60 5.16
N HIS A 151 -3.84 -11.41 5.77
CA HIS A 151 -4.86 -10.36 5.76
C HIS A 151 -4.72 -9.48 4.52
N ASN A 152 -4.71 -10.09 3.35
CA ASN A 152 -4.51 -9.41 2.09
C ASN A 152 -5.81 -8.74 1.58
N MET A 153 -6.44 -8.00 2.47
CA MET A 153 -7.63 -7.18 2.18
C MET A 153 -7.25 -5.93 1.40
N ALA A 154 -8.20 -5.34 0.70
CA ALA A 154 -7.98 -4.15 -0.13
C ALA A 154 -7.26 -3.02 0.62
N HIS A 155 -7.73 -2.68 1.81
CA HIS A 155 -7.19 -1.59 2.63
C HIS A 155 -5.85 -1.91 3.32
N PHE A 156 -5.34 -3.13 3.25
CA PHE A 156 -4.02 -3.50 3.77
C PHE A 156 -2.92 -3.52 2.70
N ALA A 157 -3.25 -3.35 1.42
CA ALA A 157 -2.24 -3.28 0.37
C ALA A 157 -1.31 -2.07 0.53
N ASN A 158 -1.85 -0.93 0.95
CA ASN A 158 -1.15 0.35 0.98
C ASN A 158 -0.51 0.68 2.33
N LEU A 159 -0.17 -0.34 3.13
CA LEU A 159 0.51 -0.19 4.44
C LEU A 159 1.89 0.50 4.35
N TYR A 160 2.43 0.66 3.16
CA TYR A 160 3.73 1.31 2.93
C TYR A 160 3.72 2.82 3.24
N TRP A 161 2.56 3.46 3.38
CA TRP A 161 2.47 4.85 3.82
C TRP A 161 2.89 5.03 5.27
N LEU A 162 2.57 4.07 6.14
CA LEU A 162 2.86 4.15 7.58
C LEU A 162 4.35 4.21 7.91
N PRO A 163 5.25 3.36 7.38
CA PRO A 163 6.69 3.51 7.58
C PRO A 163 7.23 4.85 7.12
N LEU A 164 6.71 5.41 6.01
CA LEU A 164 7.11 6.73 5.53
C LEU A 164 6.65 7.84 6.48
N ALA A 165 5.41 7.77 6.97
CA ALA A 165 4.90 8.72 7.95
C ALA A 165 5.76 8.72 9.21
N ILE A 166 6.08 7.55 9.77
CA ILE A 166 6.95 7.42 10.95
C ILE A 166 8.37 7.94 10.66
N LEU A 167 8.92 7.65 9.48
CA LEU A 167 10.23 8.16 9.07
C LEU A 167 10.28 9.70 9.11
N PHE A 168 9.28 10.34 8.51
CA PHE A 168 9.25 11.80 8.44
C PHE A 168 8.85 12.44 9.77
N LEU A 169 8.08 11.77 10.61
CA LEU A 169 7.86 12.18 12.00
C LEU A 169 9.19 12.19 12.78
N LEU A 170 9.97 11.11 12.71
CA LEU A 170 11.28 11.05 13.38
C LEU A 170 12.25 12.10 12.86
N LYS A 171 12.27 12.36 11.55
CA LYS A 171 13.05 13.45 10.96
C LYS A 171 12.58 14.81 11.44
N LEU A 172 11.27 15.03 11.50
CA LEU A 172 10.69 16.28 12.00
C LEU A 172 11.10 16.54 13.46
N LEU A 173 11.02 15.53 14.32
CA LEU A 173 11.38 15.64 15.73
C LEU A 173 12.88 15.86 15.96
N ARG A 174 13.74 15.29 15.12
CA ARG A 174 15.21 15.37 15.28
C ARG A 174 15.85 16.52 14.54
N GLU A 175 15.37 16.83 13.34
CA GLU A 175 16.01 17.75 12.39
C GLU A 175 15.16 19.01 12.17
N GLY A 176 13.87 18.96 12.53
CA GLY A 176 12.91 20.03 12.25
C GLY A 176 12.62 20.20 10.76
N GLY A 177 12.17 21.39 10.39
CA GLY A 177 12.05 21.86 9.01
C GLY A 177 10.70 21.57 8.34
N TYR A 178 10.24 22.54 7.51
CA TYR A 178 8.94 22.47 6.83
C TYR A 178 8.80 21.27 5.88
N ARG A 179 9.89 20.87 5.23
CA ARG A 179 9.88 19.70 4.34
C ARG A 179 9.48 18.43 5.09
N ASN A 180 10.06 18.21 6.27
CA ASN A 180 9.74 17.03 7.08
C ASN A 180 8.31 17.09 7.61
N ALA A 181 7.81 18.28 8.00
CA ALA A 181 6.44 18.47 8.43
C ALA A 181 5.43 18.18 7.31
N ILE A 182 5.67 18.72 6.11
CA ILE A 182 4.82 18.49 4.93
C ILE A 182 4.79 17.01 4.56
N LEU A 183 5.95 16.35 4.50
CA LEU A 183 6.05 14.93 4.13
C LEU A 183 5.42 14.02 5.20
N PHE A 184 5.58 14.34 6.48
CA PHE A 184 4.86 13.65 7.54
C PHE A 184 3.35 13.79 7.37
N GLY A 185 2.84 15.01 7.23
CA GLY A 185 1.41 15.26 7.03
C GLY A 185 0.84 14.58 5.78
N LEU A 186 1.59 14.58 4.67
CA LEU A 186 1.21 13.92 3.43
C LEU A 186 1.10 12.39 3.61
N PHE A 187 2.13 11.73 4.14
CA PHE A 187 2.11 10.28 4.30
C PHE A 187 1.16 9.82 5.41
N TRP A 188 1.00 10.63 6.45
CA TRP A 188 -0.02 10.38 7.46
C TRP A 188 -1.44 10.52 6.88
N GLY A 189 -1.67 11.54 6.07
CA GLY A 189 -2.93 11.73 5.34
C GLY A 189 -3.22 10.56 4.40
N PHE A 190 -2.24 10.07 3.65
CA PHE A 190 -2.39 8.89 2.80
C PHE A 190 -2.70 7.63 3.61
N THR A 191 -2.05 7.46 4.78
CA THR A 191 -2.39 6.36 5.70
C THR A 191 -3.84 6.46 6.16
N PHE A 192 -4.32 7.67 6.50
CA PHE A 192 -5.69 7.89 6.94
C PHE A 192 -6.72 7.60 5.83
N VAL A 193 -6.43 8.07 4.61
CA VAL A 193 -7.32 7.94 3.45
C VAL A 193 -7.44 6.47 2.99
N ASP A 194 -6.37 5.68 3.09
CA ASP A 194 -6.38 4.28 2.68
C ASP A 194 -6.71 3.31 3.82
N ASN A 195 -6.30 3.65 5.04
CA ASN A 195 -6.54 2.78 6.19
C ASN A 195 -6.74 3.60 7.47
N THR A 196 -7.96 4.00 7.71
CA THR A 196 -8.37 4.79 8.88
C THR A 196 -7.99 4.10 10.20
N TYR A 197 -8.03 2.75 10.28
CA TYR A 197 -7.66 2.02 11.50
C TYR A 197 -6.18 2.22 11.86
N TYR A 198 -5.27 2.11 10.87
CA TYR A 198 -3.84 2.32 11.12
C TYR A 198 -3.51 3.77 11.46
N ALA A 199 -4.17 4.72 10.82
CA ALA A 199 -4.00 6.12 11.17
C ALA A 199 -4.51 6.39 12.60
N TYR A 200 -5.66 5.83 12.98
CA TYR A 200 -6.21 5.99 14.31
C TYR A 200 -5.30 5.36 15.38
N PHE A 201 -4.98 4.06 15.26
CA PHE A 201 -4.13 3.37 16.22
C PHE A 201 -2.70 3.90 16.23
N GLY A 202 -2.14 4.22 15.06
CA GLY A 202 -0.83 4.85 14.96
C GLY A 202 -0.79 6.23 15.62
N GLY A 203 -1.89 7.00 15.51
CA GLY A 203 -2.03 8.30 16.18
C GLY A 203 -1.97 8.21 17.70
N LEU A 204 -2.49 7.13 18.29
CA LEU A 204 -2.40 6.89 19.72
C LEU A 204 -0.96 6.62 20.23
N LEU A 205 -0.06 6.24 19.33
CA LEU A 205 1.35 5.99 19.64
C LEU A 205 2.23 7.24 19.47
N ILE A 206 1.68 8.33 18.91
CA ILE A 206 2.40 9.59 18.80
C ILE A 206 2.26 10.30 20.16
N PRO A 207 3.35 10.46 20.92
CA PRO A 207 3.27 11.17 22.20
C PRO A 207 2.87 12.62 21.94
N VAL A 208 1.87 13.08 22.66
CA VAL A 208 1.41 14.48 22.70
C VAL A 208 2.41 15.32 23.48
#